data_eca4e0d89c13ed56db1c421839cfbec1
#
_entry.id   eca4e0d89c13ed56db1c421839cfbec1
#
_cell.length_a   1.000
_cell.length_b   1.000
_cell.length_c   1.000
_cell.angle_alpha   90.00
_cell.angle_beta   90.00
_cell.angle_gamma   90.00
#
_symmetry.space_group_name_H-M   'P 1'
#
loop_
_entity.id
_entity.type
_entity.pdbx_description
1 polymer ?
#
loop_
_entity_poly.entity_id
_entity_poly.type
_entity_poly.pdbx_seq_one_letter_code
_entity_poly.pdbx_strand_id
1 'polypeptide(L)'
;VTSEVLAAPAVGTDGVVVKSGDNRVVLLDAADGTRKWIYQRATPSLSLRSAAPPVFADRFVFVGFPGGKLVALALQNGTPVWEGPVALPKGATELDRVADVVSVPVIDGRMICAVAFQGRVACFDMSQGGSLLWSRDISSAAGLALDNRYLFVTDDRGAVHALDRNSGSSMWKQDKLLNRRVSGP
;
A
#
# COMPACT_ATOMS: atom_id res chain seq x y z
N VAL A 1 4.73 -20.02 -9.97
CA VAL A 1 3.82 -19.33 -9.06
C VAL A 1 2.88 -20.39 -8.50
N THR A 2 2.84 -20.54 -7.19
CA THR A 2 2.06 -21.57 -6.48
C THR A 2 0.73 -21.05 -5.95
N SER A 3 0.45 -19.78 -6.10
CA SER A 3 -0.76 -19.09 -5.65
C SER A 3 -1.30 -18.17 -6.74
N GLU A 4 -2.55 -17.77 -6.61
CA GLU A 4 -3.20 -16.83 -7.53
C GLU A 4 -2.50 -15.47 -7.57
N VAL A 5 -2.51 -14.84 -8.72
CA VAL A 5 -2.05 -13.45 -8.93
C VAL A 5 -3.27 -12.60 -9.22
N LEU A 6 -3.64 -11.75 -8.26
CA LEU A 6 -4.81 -10.86 -8.38
C LEU A 6 -4.41 -9.46 -8.80
N ALA A 7 -3.21 -9.03 -8.42
CA ALA A 7 -2.68 -7.71 -8.76
C ALA A 7 -2.11 -7.69 -10.18
N ALA A 8 -2.29 -6.59 -10.88
CA ALA A 8 -1.59 -6.38 -12.14
C ALA A 8 -0.07 -6.39 -11.91
N PRO A 9 0.72 -7.01 -12.82
CA PRO A 9 2.17 -6.89 -12.76
C PRO A 9 2.61 -5.44 -12.88
N ALA A 10 3.60 -5.04 -12.10
CA ALA A 10 4.25 -3.75 -12.25
C ALA A 10 5.48 -3.89 -13.16
N VAL A 11 5.64 -2.99 -14.11
CA VAL A 11 6.73 -2.99 -15.09
C VAL A 11 7.68 -1.83 -14.80
N GLY A 12 8.96 -2.12 -14.72
CA GLY A 12 10.03 -1.14 -14.57
C GLY A 12 11.19 -1.45 -15.52
N THR A 13 12.23 -0.61 -15.48
CA THR A 13 13.43 -0.77 -16.33
C THR A 13 14.18 -2.08 -16.08
N ASP A 14 14.12 -2.59 -14.83
CA ASP A 14 14.88 -3.77 -14.40
C ASP A 14 14.09 -5.07 -14.51
N GLY A 15 12.83 -5.02 -14.90
CA GLY A 15 11.98 -6.18 -15.06
C GLY A 15 10.54 -5.99 -14.65
N VAL A 16 9.89 -7.11 -14.39
CA VAL A 16 8.47 -7.18 -14.05
C VAL A 16 8.30 -7.73 -12.64
N VAL A 17 7.66 -6.97 -11.76
CA VAL A 17 7.34 -7.42 -10.40
C VAL A 17 5.92 -7.94 -10.33
N VAL A 18 5.78 -9.12 -9.77
CA VAL A 18 4.51 -9.81 -9.55
C VAL A 18 4.32 -10.07 -8.06
N LYS A 19 3.14 -9.75 -7.54
CA LYS A 19 2.71 -10.12 -6.19
C LYS A 19 1.65 -11.20 -6.27
N SER A 20 1.84 -12.31 -5.55
CA SER A 20 0.85 -13.40 -5.44
C SER A 20 0.07 -13.35 -4.12
N GLY A 21 -1.08 -14.05 -4.09
CA GLY A 21 -2.00 -14.04 -2.96
C GLY A 21 -1.43 -14.65 -1.67
N ASP A 22 -0.35 -15.43 -1.76
CA ASP A 22 0.41 -15.99 -0.63
C ASP A 22 1.52 -15.04 -0.12
N ASN A 23 1.42 -13.75 -0.42
CA ASN A 23 2.37 -12.70 -0.02
C ASN A 23 3.81 -12.91 -0.53
N ARG A 24 3.96 -13.56 -1.67
CA ARG A 24 5.22 -13.58 -2.42
C ARG A 24 5.29 -12.41 -3.37
N VAL A 25 6.49 -11.84 -3.48
CA VAL A 25 6.84 -10.83 -4.47
C VAL A 25 8.01 -11.36 -5.28
N VAL A 26 7.88 -11.37 -6.58
CA VAL A 26 8.87 -11.94 -7.50
C VAL A 26 9.26 -10.88 -8.52
N LEU A 27 10.56 -10.66 -8.73
CA LEU A 27 11.06 -9.92 -9.88
C LEU A 27 11.46 -10.91 -10.97
N LEU A 28 10.92 -10.69 -12.14
CA LEU A 28 11.23 -11.41 -13.37
C LEU A 28 12.03 -10.51 -14.30
N ASP A 29 12.96 -11.09 -15.05
CA ASP A 29 13.62 -10.39 -16.14
C ASP A 29 12.61 -10.07 -17.26
N ALA A 30 12.69 -8.86 -17.82
CA ALA A 30 11.74 -8.43 -18.85
C ALA A 30 12.00 -9.09 -20.22
N ALA A 31 13.20 -9.58 -20.47
CA ALA A 31 13.58 -10.14 -21.75
C ALA A 31 13.18 -11.62 -21.91
N ASP A 32 13.32 -12.41 -20.86
CA ASP A 32 13.13 -13.87 -20.93
C ASP A 32 12.23 -14.45 -19.83
N GLY A 33 11.76 -13.62 -18.87
CA GLY A 33 10.90 -14.05 -17.79
C GLY A 33 11.61 -14.85 -16.69
N THR A 34 12.93 -14.93 -16.71
CA THR A 34 13.69 -15.62 -15.66
C THR A 34 13.53 -14.89 -14.32
N ARG A 35 13.45 -15.66 -13.24
CA ARG A 35 13.31 -15.09 -11.90
C ARG A 35 14.64 -14.54 -11.41
N LYS A 36 14.70 -13.22 -11.16
CA LYS A 36 15.87 -12.56 -10.56
C LYS A 36 15.93 -12.77 -9.05
N TRP A 37 14.80 -12.54 -8.36
CA TRP A 37 14.69 -12.78 -6.93
C TRP A 37 13.24 -13.07 -6.51
N ILE A 38 13.09 -13.54 -5.29
CA ILE A 38 11.82 -13.76 -4.61
C ILE A 38 11.91 -13.26 -3.18
N TYR A 39 10.90 -12.52 -2.75
CA TYR A 39 10.65 -12.17 -1.35
C TYR A 39 9.36 -12.84 -0.91
N GLN A 40 9.34 -13.38 0.29
CA GLN A 40 8.16 -14.00 0.88
C GLN A 40 7.95 -13.52 2.30
N ARG A 41 6.70 -13.19 2.63
CA ARG A 41 6.27 -12.85 3.98
C ARG A 41 5.25 -13.87 4.46
N ALA A 42 5.25 -14.16 5.78
CA ALA A 42 4.23 -15.01 6.37
C ALA A 42 2.84 -14.39 6.18
N THR A 43 1.88 -15.21 5.79
CA THR A 43 0.48 -14.81 5.65
C THR A 43 -0.21 -15.00 7.00
N PRO A 44 -0.87 -13.97 7.55
CA PRO A 44 -1.72 -14.14 8.73
C PRO A 44 -2.86 -15.13 8.45
N SER A 45 -3.43 -15.68 9.53
CA SER A 45 -4.59 -16.60 9.46
C SER A 45 -5.79 -15.95 8.77
N LEU A 46 -5.98 -14.64 8.97
CA LEU A 46 -6.98 -13.82 8.30
C LEU A 46 -6.31 -12.63 7.62
N SER A 47 -6.62 -12.42 6.34
CA SER A 47 -6.21 -11.25 5.58
C SER A 47 -7.16 -11.02 4.40
N LEU A 48 -7.26 -9.77 3.97
CA LEU A 48 -7.99 -9.44 2.77
C LEU A 48 -7.23 -9.88 1.52
N ARG A 49 -7.97 -10.33 0.51
CA ARG A 49 -7.41 -10.51 -0.82
C ARG A 49 -7.10 -9.16 -1.44
N SER A 50 -5.83 -8.89 -1.69
CA SER A 50 -5.37 -7.63 -2.27
C SER A 50 -5.08 -7.78 -3.74
N ALA A 51 -5.68 -6.90 -4.55
CA ALA A 51 -5.34 -6.71 -5.96
C ALA A 51 -4.43 -5.49 -6.18
N ALA A 52 -3.88 -4.90 -5.11
CA ALA A 52 -2.97 -3.75 -5.23
C ALA A 52 -1.63 -4.19 -5.83
N PRO A 53 -1.23 -3.63 -6.98
CA PRO A 53 0.06 -3.90 -7.58
C PRO A 53 1.21 -3.33 -6.73
N PRO A 54 2.40 -3.92 -6.86
CA PRO A 54 3.64 -3.28 -6.41
C PRO A 54 3.87 -1.95 -7.15
N VAL A 55 4.60 -1.03 -6.53
CA VAL A 55 4.94 0.26 -7.12
C VAL A 55 6.45 0.43 -7.15
N PHE A 56 7.00 0.73 -8.34
CA PHE A 56 8.40 1.08 -8.50
C PHE A 56 8.64 2.54 -8.11
N ALA A 57 9.69 2.80 -7.35
CA ALA A 57 10.23 4.12 -7.13
C ALA A 57 11.75 4.02 -6.99
N ASP A 58 12.48 4.69 -7.86
CA ASP A 58 13.94 4.63 -7.96
C ASP A 58 14.46 3.18 -7.97
N ARG A 59 15.26 2.81 -6.97
CA ARG A 59 15.84 1.49 -6.77
C ARG A 59 15.03 0.57 -5.84
N PHE A 60 13.78 0.92 -5.58
CA PHE A 60 12.91 0.19 -4.65
C PHE A 60 11.62 -0.25 -5.31
N VAL A 61 11.04 -1.29 -4.72
CA VAL A 61 9.67 -1.71 -4.98
C VAL A 61 8.89 -1.62 -3.69
N PHE A 62 7.82 -0.83 -3.69
CA PHE A 62 6.93 -0.68 -2.54
C PHE A 62 5.74 -1.60 -2.67
N VAL A 63 5.45 -2.32 -1.59
CA VAL A 63 4.40 -3.34 -1.56
C VAL A 63 3.62 -3.26 -0.26
N GLY A 64 2.30 -3.16 -0.36
CA GLY A 64 1.40 -3.30 0.78
C GLY A 64 1.21 -4.76 1.18
N PHE A 65 1.20 -5.01 2.49
CA PHE A 65 1.01 -6.34 3.06
C PHE A 65 -0.07 -6.36 4.14
N PRO A 66 -0.58 -7.56 4.48
CA PRO A 66 -1.40 -7.76 5.65
C PRO A 66 -0.71 -7.32 6.94
N GLY A 67 -1.53 -7.03 7.96
CA GLY A 67 -1.05 -6.52 9.25
C GLY A 67 -0.64 -5.04 9.19
N GLY A 68 -1.16 -4.29 8.24
CA GLY A 68 -0.96 -2.85 8.13
C GLY A 68 0.44 -2.42 7.72
N LYS A 69 1.15 -3.23 6.96
CA LYS A 69 2.55 -3.01 6.63
C LYS A 69 2.74 -2.54 5.19
N LEU A 70 3.56 -1.50 5.02
CA LEU A 70 4.14 -1.10 3.73
C LEU A 70 5.63 -1.42 3.77
N VAL A 71 6.12 -2.16 2.76
CA VAL A 71 7.51 -2.62 2.71
C VAL A 71 8.18 -2.08 1.45
N ALA A 72 9.40 -1.58 1.60
CA ALA A 72 10.30 -1.28 0.50
C ALA A 72 11.30 -2.42 0.32
N LEU A 73 11.31 -3.01 -0.85
CA LEU A 73 12.26 -4.05 -1.27
C LEU A 73 13.32 -3.43 -2.18
N ALA A 74 14.59 -3.76 -1.95
CA ALA A 74 15.66 -3.36 -2.86
C ALA A 74 15.47 -4.06 -4.21
N LEU A 75 15.41 -3.28 -5.29
CA LEU A 75 15.16 -3.80 -6.64
C LEU A 75 16.24 -4.78 -7.10
N GLN A 76 17.48 -4.60 -6.65
CA GLN A 76 18.62 -5.41 -7.05
C GLN A 76 18.52 -6.87 -6.57
N ASN A 77 18.01 -7.11 -5.35
CA ASN A 77 18.09 -8.44 -4.72
C ASN A 77 16.84 -8.84 -3.91
N GLY A 78 15.80 -7.99 -3.85
CA GLY A 78 14.57 -8.28 -3.14
C GLY A 78 14.67 -8.22 -1.60
N THR A 79 15.78 -7.71 -1.05
CA THR A 79 15.90 -7.57 0.41
C THR A 79 14.99 -6.45 0.92
N PRO A 80 14.28 -6.64 2.05
CA PRO A 80 13.54 -5.56 2.68
C PRO A 80 14.52 -4.55 3.28
N VAL A 81 14.42 -3.30 2.84
CA VAL A 81 15.28 -2.19 3.30
C VAL A 81 14.54 -1.25 4.24
N TRP A 82 13.22 -1.29 4.22
CA TRP A 82 12.38 -0.48 5.10
C TRP A 82 10.99 -1.12 5.24
N GLU A 83 10.41 -0.94 6.42
CA GLU A 83 9.03 -1.32 6.73
C GLU A 83 8.33 -0.20 7.50
N GLY A 84 7.23 0.31 6.95
CA GLY A 84 6.38 1.33 7.58
C GLY A 84 5.11 0.73 8.16
N PRO A 85 4.82 0.96 9.46
CA PRO A 85 3.55 0.57 10.06
C PRO A 85 2.46 1.57 9.66
N VAL A 86 1.76 1.31 8.56
CA VAL A 86 0.60 2.11 8.12
C VAL A 86 -0.52 1.99 9.14
N ALA A 87 -0.76 0.78 9.65
CA ALA A 87 -1.70 0.54 10.74
C ALA A 87 -1.12 -0.46 11.74
N LEU A 88 -1.64 -0.41 12.95
CA LEU A 88 -1.35 -1.40 13.98
C LEU A 88 -2.63 -2.21 14.23
N PRO A 89 -2.63 -3.52 14.04
CA PRO A 89 -3.75 -4.38 14.35
C PRO A 89 -4.21 -4.19 15.80
N LYS A 90 -5.49 -3.90 15.99
CA LYS A 90 -6.09 -3.66 17.31
C LYS A 90 -7.37 -4.45 17.42
N GLY A 91 -7.65 -4.99 18.59
CA GLY A 91 -8.91 -5.69 18.88
C GLY A 91 -8.71 -6.98 19.64
N ALA A 92 -9.82 -7.53 20.13
CA ALA A 92 -9.83 -8.75 20.94
C ALA A 92 -9.85 -10.01 20.06
N THR A 93 -10.54 -9.95 18.91
CA THR A 93 -10.68 -11.07 17.98
C THR A 93 -9.69 -10.98 16.82
N GLU A 94 -9.47 -12.09 16.12
CA GLU A 94 -8.64 -12.08 14.90
C GLU A 94 -9.26 -11.20 13.80
N LEU A 95 -10.58 -11.17 13.70
CA LEU A 95 -11.30 -10.33 12.74
C LEU A 95 -11.09 -8.83 13.02
N ASP A 96 -11.09 -8.42 14.28
CA ASP A 96 -10.83 -7.02 14.65
C ASP A 96 -9.39 -6.60 14.33
N ARG A 97 -8.46 -7.57 14.27
CA ARG A 97 -7.05 -7.34 13.99
C ARG A 97 -6.71 -7.32 12.52
N VAL A 98 -7.66 -7.57 11.62
CA VAL A 98 -7.42 -7.42 10.18
C VAL A 98 -7.20 -5.94 9.88
N ALA A 99 -5.96 -5.56 9.64
CA ALA A 99 -5.58 -4.20 9.28
C ALA A 99 -4.59 -4.27 8.10
N ASP A 100 -5.12 -4.31 6.88
CA ASP A 100 -4.36 -4.70 5.70
C ASP A 100 -4.15 -3.52 4.74
N VAL A 101 -2.92 -3.35 4.22
CA VAL A 101 -2.64 -2.41 3.13
C VAL A 101 -3.01 -3.10 1.83
N VAL A 102 -4.23 -2.86 1.37
CA VAL A 102 -4.81 -3.50 0.18
C VAL A 102 -4.99 -2.57 -1.01
N SER A 103 -4.60 -1.31 -0.86
CA SER A 103 -4.61 -0.31 -1.93
C SER A 103 -3.20 0.02 -2.40
N VAL A 104 -3.11 0.62 -3.58
CA VAL A 104 -1.85 1.07 -4.16
C VAL A 104 -1.28 2.23 -3.33
N PRO A 105 -0.03 2.17 -2.85
CA PRO A 105 0.60 3.33 -2.23
C PRO A 105 0.84 4.44 -3.27
N VAL A 106 0.72 5.68 -2.85
CA VAL A 106 1.05 6.84 -3.69
C VAL A 106 2.42 7.38 -3.31
N ILE A 107 3.21 7.73 -4.32
CA ILE A 107 4.60 8.16 -4.18
C ILE A 107 4.79 9.47 -4.92
N ASP A 108 5.37 10.46 -4.26
CA ASP A 108 5.79 11.71 -4.86
C ASP A 108 7.12 12.17 -4.27
N GLY A 109 8.18 12.07 -5.08
CA GLY A 109 9.53 12.32 -4.64
C GLY A 109 9.91 11.46 -3.42
N ARG A 110 10.17 12.11 -2.30
CA ARG A 110 10.54 11.43 -1.04
C ARG A 110 9.36 11.00 -0.17
N MET A 111 8.15 11.47 -0.49
CA MET A 111 6.96 11.16 0.30
C MET A 111 6.26 9.92 -0.23
N ILE A 112 5.92 9.02 0.67
CA ILE A 112 5.14 7.82 0.37
C ILE A 112 3.96 7.77 1.32
N CYS A 113 2.75 7.61 0.76
CA CYS A 113 1.53 7.46 1.54
C CYS A 113 0.83 6.15 1.21
N ALA A 114 0.28 5.53 2.23
CA ALA A 114 -0.56 4.36 2.09
C ALA A 114 -1.74 4.41 3.05
N VAL A 115 -2.78 3.65 2.74
CA VAL A 115 -3.94 3.47 3.62
C VAL A 115 -4.19 2.00 3.88
N ALA A 116 -4.63 1.69 5.07
CA ALA A 116 -5.02 0.35 5.47
C ALA A 116 -6.53 0.24 5.69
N PHE A 117 -7.09 -0.89 5.29
CA PHE A 117 -8.42 -1.34 5.71
C PHE A 117 -8.42 -1.60 7.22
N GLN A 118 -9.47 -1.21 7.93
CA GLN A 118 -9.58 -1.20 9.40
C GLN A 118 -8.39 -0.53 10.09
N GLY A 119 -7.82 0.46 9.44
CA GLY A 119 -6.60 1.11 9.88
C GLY A 119 -6.63 2.62 9.70
N ARG A 120 -5.58 3.15 9.15
CA ARG A 120 -5.38 4.59 8.96
C ARG A 120 -4.67 4.89 7.65
N VAL A 121 -4.70 6.16 7.25
CA VAL A 121 -3.78 6.74 6.28
C VAL A 121 -2.50 7.11 7.00
N ALA A 122 -1.37 6.83 6.41
CA ALA A 122 -0.05 7.24 6.91
C ALA A 122 0.85 7.68 5.75
N CYS A 123 1.59 8.77 5.96
CA CYS A 123 2.60 9.27 5.02
C CYS A 123 3.97 9.27 5.69
N PHE A 124 5.00 8.90 4.95
CA PHE A 124 6.38 8.72 5.42
C PHE A 124 7.34 9.53 4.55
N ASP A 125 8.44 10.02 5.15
CA ASP A 125 9.54 10.69 4.44
C ASP A 125 10.71 9.73 4.27
N MET A 126 10.95 9.29 3.05
CA MET A 126 12.03 8.35 2.73
C MET A 126 13.41 8.99 2.79
N SER A 127 13.54 10.31 2.69
CA SER A 127 14.82 11.00 2.86
C SER A 127 15.33 10.98 4.30
N GLN A 128 14.44 10.74 5.25
CA GLN A 128 14.73 10.66 6.68
C GLN A 128 14.58 9.21 7.21
N GLY A 129 15.00 8.24 6.42
CA GLY A 129 14.95 6.83 6.80
C GLY A 129 13.54 6.24 6.89
N GLY A 130 12.55 6.87 6.22
CA GLY A 130 11.17 6.43 6.23
C GLY A 130 10.44 6.81 7.52
N SER A 131 10.77 7.96 8.11
CA SER A 131 10.08 8.48 9.30
C SER A 131 8.63 8.84 8.98
N LEU A 132 7.74 8.60 9.95
CA LEU A 132 6.33 8.98 9.84
C LEU A 132 6.20 10.51 9.84
N LEU A 133 5.63 11.06 8.76
CA LEU A 133 5.29 12.48 8.68
C LEU A 133 4.00 12.77 9.46
N TRP A 134 2.95 12.06 9.12
CA TRP A 134 1.66 12.17 9.77
C TRP A 134 0.80 10.92 9.51
N SER A 135 -0.26 10.78 10.32
CA SER A 135 -1.28 9.75 10.10
C SER A 135 -2.67 10.25 10.48
N ARG A 136 -3.72 9.67 9.87
CA ARG A 136 -5.12 9.93 10.14
C ARG A 136 -5.93 8.65 10.22
N ASP A 137 -6.81 8.56 11.20
CA ASP A 137 -7.70 7.41 11.37
C ASP A 137 -8.82 7.47 10.31
N ILE A 138 -8.50 6.97 9.13
CA ILE A 138 -9.41 6.81 7.98
C ILE A 138 -9.12 5.43 7.41
N SER A 139 -10.10 4.53 7.52
CA SER A 139 -10.04 3.20 6.94
C SER A 139 -10.42 3.23 5.47
N SER A 140 -9.65 2.56 4.63
CA SER A 140 -9.96 2.44 3.20
C SER A 140 -9.40 1.17 2.59
N ALA A 141 -10.25 0.49 1.82
CA ALA A 141 -9.85 -0.51 0.84
C ALA A 141 -9.88 0.03 -0.60
N ALA A 142 -10.47 1.21 -0.81
CA ALA A 142 -10.65 1.82 -2.14
C ALA A 142 -9.36 2.48 -2.65
N GLY A 143 -8.61 3.16 -1.79
CA GLY A 143 -7.31 3.72 -2.14
C GLY A 143 -7.15 5.23 -1.94
N LEU A 144 -6.04 5.72 -2.49
CA LEU A 144 -5.54 7.07 -2.38
C LEU A 144 -5.25 7.67 -3.75
N ALA A 145 -5.35 9.00 -3.85
CA ALA A 145 -4.73 9.78 -4.91
C ALA A 145 -4.02 10.99 -4.32
N LEU A 146 -2.99 11.47 -5.00
CA LEU A 146 -2.17 12.59 -4.53
C LEU A 146 -2.02 13.62 -5.65
N ASP A 147 -2.20 14.89 -5.32
CA ASP A 147 -1.81 16.00 -6.15
C ASP A 147 -0.75 16.90 -5.46
N ASN A 148 -0.49 18.06 -6.03
CA ASN A 148 0.50 18.99 -5.50
C ASN A 148 0.14 19.58 -4.13
N ARG A 149 -1.12 19.51 -3.69
CA ARG A 149 -1.63 20.16 -2.48
C ARG A 149 -2.30 19.17 -1.52
N TYR A 150 -2.99 18.18 -2.05
CA TYR A 150 -3.88 17.31 -1.28
C TYR A 150 -3.62 15.84 -1.48
N LEU A 151 -3.85 15.08 -0.44
CA LEU A 151 -4.04 13.65 -0.48
C LEU A 151 -5.55 13.37 -0.41
N PHE A 152 -6.06 12.66 -1.40
CA PHE A 152 -7.47 12.23 -1.45
C PHE A 152 -7.59 10.78 -1.00
N VAL A 153 -8.61 10.50 -0.21
CA VAL A 153 -8.90 9.15 0.30
C VAL A 153 -10.39 8.89 0.17
N THR A 154 -10.76 7.78 -0.43
CA THR A 154 -12.13 7.28 -0.35
C THR A 154 -12.24 6.31 0.80
N ASP A 155 -13.03 6.62 1.82
CA ASP A 155 -13.20 5.73 2.98
C ASP A 155 -14.11 4.53 2.67
N ASP A 156 -14.13 3.54 3.58
CA ASP A 156 -14.91 2.31 3.42
C ASP A 156 -16.44 2.55 3.42
N ARG A 157 -16.89 3.74 3.82
CA ARG A 157 -18.30 4.15 3.76
C ARG A 157 -18.66 4.86 2.47
N GLY A 158 -17.67 5.19 1.63
CA GLY A 158 -17.86 5.88 0.36
C GLY A 158 -17.74 7.40 0.46
N ALA A 159 -17.29 7.96 1.57
CA ALA A 159 -16.97 9.38 1.63
C ALA A 159 -15.56 9.63 1.07
N VAL A 160 -15.41 10.75 0.37
CA VAL A 160 -14.11 11.23 -0.14
C VAL A 160 -13.59 12.31 0.78
N HIS A 161 -12.38 12.16 1.26
CA HIS A 161 -11.67 13.11 2.10
C HIS A 161 -10.55 13.76 1.31
N ALA A 162 -10.39 15.08 1.41
CA ALA A 162 -9.19 15.78 1.02
C ALA A 162 -8.41 16.19 2.26
N LEU A 163 -7.16 15.79 2.31
CA LEU A 163 -6.23 16.09 3.39
C LEU A 163 -5.10 16.96 2.86
N ASP A 164 -4.64 17.93 3.63
CA ASP A 164 -3.39 18.62 3.29
C ASP A 164 -2.24 17.62 3.25
N ARG A 165 -1.50 17.59 2.16
CA ARG A 165 -0.47 16.56 1.92
C ARG A 165 0.67 16.58 2.93
N ASN A 166 0.99 17.75 3.50
CA ASN A 166 2.15 17.91 4.38
C ASN A 166 1.82 17.64 5.85
N SER A 167 0.60 17.99 6.27
CA SER A 167 0.16 17.90 7.67
C SER A 167 -0.90 16.83 7.94
N GLY A 168 -1.55 16.32 6.89
CA GLY A 168 -2.71 15.44 7.02
C GLY A 168 -3.94 16.14 7.57
N SER A 169 -3.96 17.47 7.65
CA SER A 169 -5.13 18.21 8.13
C SER A 169 -6.30 18.06 7.16
N SER A 170 -7.51 17.86 7.71
CA SER A 170 -8.71 17.74 6.88
C SER A 170 -9.08 19.09 6.27
N MET A 171 -9.17 19.12 4.95
CA MET A 171 -9.55 20.30 4.18
C MET A 171 -11.04 20.29 3.87
N TRP A 172 -11.53 19.17 3.37
CA TRP A 172 -12.96 18.95 3.15
C TRP A 172 -13.28 17.45 3.12
N LYS A 173 -14.57 17.14 3.29
CA LYS A 173 -15.15 15.81 3.17
C LYS A 173 -16.39 15.90 2.29
N GLN A 174 -16.49 14.99 1.33
CA GLN A 174 -17.67 14.81 0.50
C GLN A 174 -18.34 13.48 0.84
N ASP A 175 -19.58 13.52 1.29
CA ASP A 175 -20.31 12.36 1.80
C ASP A 175 -21.57 11.98 0.96
N LYS A 176 -21.80 12.64 -0.17
CA LYS A 176 -22.96 12.33 -1.04
C LYS A 176 -22.96 10.92 -1.62
N LEU A 177 -21.81 10.23 -1.56
CA LEU A 177 -21.65 8.86 -2.02
C LEU A 177 -21.66 7.83 -0.87
N LEU A 178 -22.02 8.24 0.35
CA LEU A 178 -22.11 7.32 1.49
C LEU A 178 -22.95 6.09 1.18
N ASN A 179 -22.49 4.94 1.69
CA ASN A 179 -23.08 3.62 1.52
C ASN A 179 -23.15 3.13 0.06
N ARG A 180 -22.38 3.75 -0.83
CA ARG A 180 -22.18 3.27 -2.19
C ARG A 180 -20.80 2.64 -2.31
N ARG A 181 -20.70 1.56 -3.09
CA ARG A 181 -19.41 1.03 -3.49
C ARG A 181 -18.76 1.98 -4.47
N VAL A 182 -17.78 2.74 -4.03
CA VAL A 182 -16.98 3.62 -4.87
C VAL A 182 -15.57 3.09 -4.98
N SER A 183 -14.96 3.28 -6.13
CA SER A 183 -13.53 3.03 -6.35
C SER A 183 -12.68 4.11 -5.65
N GLY A 184 -11.37 3.98 -5.70
CA GLY A 184 -10.45 5.01 -5.28
C GLY A 184 -10.60 6.32 -6.08
N PRO A 185 -10.14 7.43 -5.53
CA PRO A 185 -10.15 8.73 -6.17
C PRO A 185 -9.18 8.81 -7.34
#